data_4a512ad3d18326e3d780eb10fa890d62
#
_entry.id   4a512ad3d18326e3d780eb10fa890d62
#
_cell.length_a   1.000
_cell.length_b   1.000
_cell.length_c   1.000
_cell.angle_alpha   90.00
_cell.angle_beta   90.00
_cell.angle_gamma   90.00
#
_symmetry.space_group_name_H-M   'P 1'
#
loop_
_entity.id
_entity.type
_entity.pdbx_description
1 polymer ?
#
loop_
_entity_poly.entity_id
_entity_poly.type
_entity_poly.pdbx_seq_one_letter_code
_entity_poly.pdbx_strand_id
1 'polypeptide(L)'
;MSNKQLLGRIGQIVLVLLGISFITFALVMLSPGDPVRQMIAGNEDIVVSQQEVEALRHELGLDKPFIFQYFDWLGRAVQGDFGFSYMVKKPVIEELMHSLPATVILAVASTVFMLLVSIPAGIYSAVKHNSWFDYMVRGLTFAGVSVPNFWMGLMLLWIFGLKLGLLPIVGGRVSPETLVLPALTLGIVMAAKYTRQVRATVLEELNQDYVVGARARGMSESHILWKEVLPNAMLPLITLLGLSFGNLLGGAAVVEIVFSWPGLGYLAVQSIIYRDFQLVQGIVLWIALMYMVINLIVDISYNHLDPRLRKAGK
;
A
#
# COMPACT_ATOMS: atom_id res chain seq x y z
N MET A 1 -1.79 -25.07 0.35
CA MET A 1 -3.24 -24.81 0.16
C MET A 1 -3.86 -25.92 -0.68
N SER A 2 -5.05 -26.41 -0.32
CA SER A 2 -5.81 -27.31 -1.20
C SER A 2 -6.43 -26.49 -2.35
N ASN A 3 -6.69 -27.14 -3.51
CA ASN A 3 -7.34 -26.47 -4.65
C ASN A 3 -8.67 -25.82 -4.26
N LYS A 4 -9.38 -26.41 -3.30
CA LYS A 4 -10.66 -25.88 -2.76
C LYS A 4 -10.46 -24.56 -1.98
N GLN A 5 -9.38 -24.46 -1.21
CA GLN A 5 -9.04 -23.23 -0.49
C GLN A 5 -8.60 -22.11 -1.44
N LEU A 6 -7.82 -22.45 -2.48
CA LEU A 6 -7.41 -21.48 -3.51
C LEU A 6 -8.61 -20.93 -4.27
N LEU A 7 -9.52 -21.80 -4.71
CA LEU A 7 -10.77 -21.41 -5.37
C LEU A 7 -11.64 -20.50 -4.48
N GLY A 8 -11.75 -20.82 -3.19
CA GLY A 8 -12.45 -19.97 -2.24
C GLY A 8 -11.83 -18.57 -2.10
N ARG A 9 -10.50 -18.47 -2.08
CA ARG A 9 -9.78 -17.18 -2.04
C ARG A 9 -9.96 -16.37 -3.32
N ILE A 10 -9.87 -17.01 -4.48
CA ILE A 10 -10.14 -16.34 -5.76
C ILE A 10 -11.57 -15.83 -5.79
N GLY A 11 -12.55 -16.62 -5.34
CA GLY A 11 -13.94 -16.18 -5.24
C GLY A 11 -14.13 -14.96 -4.32
N GLN A 12 -13.41 -14.90 -3.18
CA GLN A 12 -13.41 -13.75 -2.30
C GLN A 12 -12.79 -12.50 -2.98
N ILE A 13 -11.68 -12.67 -3.70
CA ILE A 13 -11.03 -11.58 -4.46
C ILE A 13 -12.02 -11.01 -5.49
N VAL A 14 -12.64 -11.85 -6.28
CA VAL A 14 -13.62 -11.43 -7.30
C VAL A 14 -14.80 -10.69 -6.66
N LEU A 15 -15.36 -11.23 -5.56
CA LEU A 15 -16.49 -10.59 -4.86
C LEU A 15 -16.11 -9.19 -4.34
N VAL A 16 -14.92 -9.06 -3.73
CA VAL A 16 -14.44 -7.77 -3.20
C VAL A 16 -14.19 -6.78 -4.33
N LEU A 17 -13.55 -7.21 -5.44
CA LEU A 17 -13.31 -6.34 -6.59
C LEU A 17 -14.63 -5.89 -7.23
N LEU A 18 -15.63 -6.76 -7.34
CA LEU A 18 -16.96 -6.38 -7.81
C LEU A 18 -17.62 -5.36 -6.87
N GLY A 19 -17.54 -5.55 -5.56
CA GLY A 19 -18.05 -4.59 -4.57
C GLY A 19 -17.37 -3.23 -4.67
N ILE A 20 -16.04 -3.20 -4.73
CA ILE A 20 -15.25 -1.97 -4.87
C ILE A 20 -15.57 -1.28 -6.20
N SER A 21 -15.59 -2.02 -7.31
CA SER A 21 -15.91 -1.46 -8.63
C SER A 21 -17.30 -0.84 -8.67
N PHE A 22 -18.30 -1.51 -8.10
CA PHE A 22 -19.66 -1.00 -8.05
C PHE A 22 -19.76 0.28 -7.19
N ILE A 23 -19.17 0.26 -5.99
CA ILE A 23 -19.19 1.42 -5.09
C ILE A 23 -18.46 2.60 -5.72
N THR A 24 -17.28 2.37 -6.32
CA THR A 24 -16.49 3.43 -6.96
C THR A 24 -17.25 4.00 -8.16
N PHE A 25 -17.84 3.15 -8.99
CA PHE A 25 -18.67 3.58 -10.13
C PHE A 25 -19.87 4.40 -9.65
N ALA A 26 -20.56 3.95 -8.59
CA ALA A 26 -21.69 4.68 -8.03
C ALA A 26 -21.28 6.05 -7.47
N LEU A 27 -20.16 6.12 -6.72
CA LEU A 27 -19.66 7.39 -6.18
C LEU A 27 -19.27 8.38 -7.27
N VAL A 28 -18.68 7.90 -8.36
CA VAL A 28 -18.34 8.71 -9.52
C VAL A 28 -19.59 9.26 -10.20
N MET A 29 -20.62 8.44 -10.41
CA MET A 29 -21.87 8.86 -11.01
C MET A 29 -22.72 9.81 -10.14
N LEU A 30 -22.58 9.68 -8.80
CA LEU A 30 -23.24 10.58 -7.83
C LEU A 30 -22.44 11.87 -7.61
N SER A 31 -21.20 11.94 -8.09
CA SER A 31 -20.37 13.14 -7.96
C SER A 31 -20.97 14.30 -8.76
N PRO A 32 -21.06 15.52 -8.19
CA PRO A 32 -21.61 16.66 -8.91
C PRO A 32 -20.68 17.05 -10.07
N GLY A 33 -21.26 17.09 -11.26
CA GLY A 33 -20.60 17.45 -12.53
C GLY A 33 -21.11 16.61 -13.69
N ASP A 34 -21.06 17.19 -14.88
CA ASP A 34 -21.40 16.48 -16.12
C ASP A 34 -20.10 15.93 -16.74
N PRO A 35 -19.91 14.60 -16.80
CA PRO A 35 -18.71 14.01 -17.38
C PRO A 35 -18.45 14.52 -18.81
N VAL A 36 -19.50 14.68 -19.61
CA VAL A 36 -19.40 15.15 -21.00
C VAL A 36 -18.86 16.58 -21.06
N ARG A 37 -19.36 17.46 -20.20
CA ARG A 37 -18.87 18.83 -20.13
C ARG A 37 -17.43 18.93 -19.69
N GLN A 38 -16.99 18.02 -18.81
CA GLN A 38 -15.58 17.96 -18.36
C GLN A 38 -14.66 17.45 -19.49
N MET A 39 -15.11 16.49 -20.28
CA MET A 39 -14.40 16.03 -21.48
C MET A 39 -14.14 17.16 -22.46
N ILE A 40 -15.12 18.05 -22.61
CA ILE A 40 -15.07 19.15 -23.55
C ILE A 40 -14.32 20.36 -22.99
N ALA A 41 -14.47 20.65 -21.68
CA ALA A 41 -13.82 21.79 -21.02
C ALA A 41 -12.28 21.66 -20.96
N GLY A 42 -11.72 20.47 -21.18
CA GLY A 42 -10.28 20.27 -21.36
C GLY A 42 -9.73 20.84 -22.68
N ASN A 43 -10.58 21.28 -23.59
CA ASN A 43 -10.21 22.06 -24.77
C ASN A 43 -10.66 23.52 -24.53
N GLU A 44 -9.78 24.33 -23.98
CA GLU A 44 -9.97 25.76 -23.74
C GLU A 44 -10.51 26.42 -25.04
N ASP A 45 -11.59 27.22 -24.93
CA ASP A 45 -12.23 28.04 -25.97
C ASP A 45 -13.28 27.37 -26.87
N ILE A 46 -13.77 26.18 -26.65
CA ILE A 46 -14.86 25.64 -27.45
C ILE A 46 -16.19 25.86 -26.72
N VAL A 47 -16.99 26.81 -27.23
CA VAL A 47 -18.41 26.94 -26.87
C VAL A 47 -19.16 25.80 -27.55
N VAL A 48 -19.30 24.68 -26.86
CA VAL A 48 -20.01 23.52 -27.42
C VAL A 48 -21.52 23.71 -27.28
N SER A 49 -22.22 23.46 -28.37
CA SER A 49 -23.68 23.53 -28.38
C SER A 49 -24.28 22.43 -27.49
N GLN A 50 -25.48 22.66 -26.93
CA GLN A 50 -26.18 21.64 -26.17
C GLN A 50 -26.45 20.37 -26.98
N GLN A 51 -26.63 20.51 -28.30
CA GLN A 51 -26.84 19.38 -29.22
C GLN A 51 -25.60 18.49 -29.33
N GLU A 52 -24.40 19.05 -29.36
CA GLU A 52 -23.15 18.28 -29.38
C GLU A 52 -22.90 17.57 -28.06
N VAL A 53 -23.22 18.20 -26.93
CA VAL A 53 -23.15 17.55 -25.59
C VAL A 53 -24.10 16.35 -25.51
N GLU A 54 -25.33 16.48 -26.01
CA GLU A 54 -26.33 15.42 -26.02
C GLU A 54 -25.93 14.27 -26.96
N ALA A 55 -25.40 14.59 -28.14
CA ALA A 55 -24.90 13.61 -29.11
C ALA A 55 -23.74 12.79 -28.52
N LEU A 56 -22.77 13.46 -27.86
CA LEU A 56 -21.64 12.81 -27.22
C LEU A 56 -22.07 11.96 -26.00
N ARG A 57 -23.10 12.42 -25.26
CA ARG A 57 -23.67 11.65 -24.15
C ARG A 57 -24.28 10.34 -24.65
N HIS A 58 -24.98 10.38 -25.77
CA HIS A 58 -25.56 9.21 -26.41
C HIS A 58 -24.49 8.25 -26.95
N GLU A 59 -23.45 8.80 -27.61
CA GLU A 59 -22.32 8.04 -28.15
C GLU A 59 -21.54 7.29 -27.02
N LEU A 60 -21.38 7.95 -25.88
CA LEU A 60 -20.71 7.37 -24.70
C LEU A 60 -21.65 6.45 -23.89
N GLY A 61 -22.94 6.34 -24.25
CA GLY A 61 -23.92 5.53 -23.55
C GLY A 61 -24.26 6.03 -22.14
N LEU A 62 -24.03 7.32 -21.86
CA LEU A 62 -24.29 7.95 -20.56
C LEU A 62 -25.78 8.29 -20.36
N ASP A 63 -26.59 8.09 -21.37
CA ASP A 63 -28.06 8.16 -21.36
C ASP A 63 -28.74 6.86 -20.91
N LYS A 64 -27.99 5.75 -20.88
CA LYS A 64 -28.52 4.45 -20.42
C LYS A 64 -28.80 4.44 -18.92
N PRO A 65 -29.70 3.56 -18.43
CA PRO A 65 -29.84 3.35 -16.99
C PRO A 65 -28.53 2.95 -16.32
N PHE A 66 -28.30 3.44 -15.09
CA PHE A 66 -27.06 3.27 -14.31
C PHE A 66 -26.49 1.84 -14.35
N ILE A 67 -27.35 0.84 -14.18
CA ILE A 67 -26.91 -0.57 -14.10
C ILE A 67 -26.31 -1.05 -15.43
N PHE A 68 -26.84 -0.59 -16.57
CA PHE A 68 -26.29 -0.91 -17.90
C PHE A 68 -24.95 -0.23 -18.13
N GLN A 69 -24.82 1.03 -17.72
CA GLN A 69 -23.54 1.74 -17.79
C GLN A 69 -22.46 1.02 -16.96
N TYR A 70 -22.80 0.55 -15.75
CA TYR A 70 -21.87 -0.22 -14.91
C TYR A 70 -21.42 -1.52 -15.58
N PHE A 71 -22.33 -2.31 -16.12
CA PHE A 71 -21.96 -3.57 -16.77
C PHE A 71 -21.19 -3.36 -18.07
N ASP A 72 -21.53 -2.34 -18.87
CA ASP A 72 -20.79 -1.95 -20.07
C ASP A 72 -19.35 -1.57 -19.70
N TRP A 73 -19.18 -0.75 -18.67
CA TRP A 73 -17.87 -0.36 -18.17
C TRP A 73 -17.08 -1.57 -17.57
N LEU A 74 -17.73 -2.37 -16.75
CA LEU A 74 -17.10 -3.57 -16.14
C LEU A 74 -16.64 -4.56 -17.21
N GLY A 75 -17.45 -4.77 -18.24
CA GLY A 75 -17.11 -5.64 -19.37
C GLY A 75 -15.86 -5.19 -20.12
N ARG A 76 -15.67 -3.87 -20.29
CA ARG A 76 -14.46 -3.28 -20.87
C ARG A 76 -13.27 -3.36 -19.88
N ALA A 77 -13.50 -3.04 -18.62
CA ALA A 77 -12.46 -3.07 -17.60
C ALA A 77 -11.84 -4.47 -17.41
N VAL A 78 -12.65 -5.55 -17.48
CA VAL A 78 -12.16 -6.94 -17.46
C VAL A 78 -11.27 -7.26 -18.67
N GLN A 79 -11.46 -6.59 -19.81
CA GLN A 79 -10.62 -6.72 -20.99
C GLN A 79 -9.39 -5.80 -20.97
N GLY A 80 -9.18 -5.04 -19.88
CA GLY A 80 -8.08 -4.10 -19.72
C GLY A 80 -8.36 -2.70 -20.26
N ASP A 81 -9.55 -2.45 -20.77
CA ASP A 81 -9.98 -1.10 -21.21
C ASP A 81 -10.67 -0.37 -20.05
N PHE A 82 -9.92 0.47 -19.35
CA PHE A 82 -10.41 1.35 -18.29
C PHE A 82 -10.88 2.72 -18.81
N GLY A 83 -10.88 2.92 -20.14
CA GLY A 83 -11.23 4.15 -20.80
C GLY A 83 -10.04 5.10 -21.01
N PHE A 84 -10.35 6.37 -21.21
CA PHE A 84 -9.40 7.41 -21.59
C PHE A 84 -9.36 8.52 -20.53
N SER A 85 -8.16 8.86 -20.06
CA SER A 85 -7.95 9.98 -19.14
C SER A 85 -7.95 11.31 -19.90
N TYR A 86 -8.83 12.21 -19.49
CA TYR A 86 -8.92 13.55 -20.11
C TYR A 86 -7.87 14.51 -19.53
N MET A 87 -7.40 14.26 -18.29
CA MET A 87 -6.36 15.04 -17.66
C MET A 87 -5.01 14.85 -18.35
N VAL A 88 -4.62 13.58 -18.58
CA VAL A 88 -3.31 13.26 -19.20
C VAL A 88 -3.40 12.98 -20.70
N LYS A 89 -4.60 12.92 -21.27
CA LYS A 89 -4.88 12.68 -22.72
C LYS A 89 -4.26 11.36 -23.22
N LYS A 90 -4.43 10.29 -22.42
CA LYS A 90 -3.92 8.94 -22.69
C LYS A 90 -4.92 7.87 -22.22
N PRO A 91 -4.82 6.63 -22.73
CA PRO A 91 -5.52 5.50 -22.16
C PRO A 91 -5.19 5.34 -20.66
N VAL A 92 -6.21 5.11 -19.82
CA VAL A 92 -6.05 4.98 -18.37
C VAL A 92 -5.03 3.89 -18.01
N ILE A 93 -5.06 2.75 -18.72
CA ILE A 93 -4.14 1.64 -18.47
C ILE A 93 -2.67 2.02 -18.68
N GLU A 94 -2.37 2.87 -19.67
CA GLU A 94 -1.00 3.34 -19.94
C GLU A 94 -0.47 4.16 -18.76
N GLU A 95 -1.29 5.06 -18.23
CA GLU A 95 -0.90 5.91 -17.11
C GLU A 95 -0.77 5.14 -15.80
N LEU A 96 -1.65 4.13 -15.58
CA LEU A 96 -1.51 3.21 -14.47
C LEU A 96 -0.19 2.44 -14.52
N MET A 97 0.17 1.89 -15.68
CA MET A 97 1.42 1.16 -15.88
C MET A 97 2.65 2.06 -15.75
N HIS A 98 2.54 3.34 -16.09
CA HIS A 98 3.60 4.32 -15.93
C HIS A 98 3.84 4.67 -14.46
N SER A 99 2.79 4.87 -13.67
CA SER A 99 2.88 5.29 -12.27
C SER A 99 3.10 4.14 -11.28
N LEU A 100 2.68 2.92 -11.62
CA LEU A 100 2.80 1.72 -10.78
C LEU A 100 4.23 1.42 -10.31
N PRO A 101 5.27 1.43 -11.18
CA PRO A 101 6.64 1.15 -10.76
C PRO A 101 7.13 2.11 -9.67
N ALA A 102 6.76 3.39 -9.73
CA ALA A 102 7.17 4.38 -8.74
C ALA A 102 6.60 4.06 -7.35
N THR A 103 5.31 3.72 -7.25
CA THR A 103 4.69 3.29 -5.99
C THR A 103 5.32 2.00 -5.46
N VAL A 104 5.57 1.01 -6.32
CA VAL A 104 6.19 -0.26 -5.91
C VAL A 104 7.62 -0.05 -5.41
N ILE A 105 8.43 0.74 -6.11
CA ILE A 105 9.80 1.07 -5.69
C ILE A 105 9.78 1.76 -4.32
N LEU A 106 8.90 2.73 -4.12
CA LEU A 106 8.75 3.43 -2.84
C LEU A 106 8.33 2.47 -1.71
N ALA A 107 7.35 1.61 -1.96
CA ALA A 107 6.87 0.63 -1.00
C ALA A 107 7.97 -0.39 -0.61
N VAL A 108 8.71 -0.90 -1.59
CA VAL A 108 9.82 -1.83 -1.37
C VAL A 108 10.95 -1.14 -0.59
N ALA A 109 11.39 0.04 -1.00
CA ALA A 109 12.47 0.78 -0.32
C ALA A 109 12.11 1.10 1.14
N SER A 110 10.88 1.57 1.38
CA SER A 110 10.37 1.86 2.73
C SER A 110 10.30 0.59 3.60
N THR A 111 9.87 -0.53 3.02
CA THR A 111 9.78 -1.82 3.70
C THR A 111 11.17 -2.37 4.04
N VAL A 112 12.12 -2.30 3.11
CA VAL A 112 13.50 -2.73 3.37
C VAL A 112 14.11 -1.90 4.49
N PHE A 113 13.98 -0.58 4.46
CA PHE A 113 14.45 0.28 5.56
C PHE A 113 13.78 -0.07 6.89
N MET A 114 12.46 -0.24 6.88
CA MET A 114 11.70 -0.66 8.06
C MET A 114 12.26 -1.96 8.66
N LEU A 115 12.47 -2.98 7.84
CA LEU A 115 12.98 -4.29 8.31
C LEU A 115 14.41 -4.21 8.85
N LEU A 116 15.29 -3.46 8.16
CA LEU A 116 16.69 -3.28 8.59
C LEU A 116 16.80 -2.60 9.95
N VAL A 117 15.86 -1.73 10.30
CA VAL A 117 15.83 -1.04 11.58
C VAL A 117 15.05 -1.83 12.62
N SER A 118 13.85 -2.28 12.30
CA SER A 118 12.92 -2.83 13.28
C SER A 118 13.29 -4.23 13.78
N ILE A 119 13.81 -5.10 12.92
CA ILE A 119 14.16 -6.46 13.31
C ILE A 119 15.31 -6.45 14.34
N PRO A 120 16.47 -5.84 14.07
CA PRO A 120 17.56 -5.81 15.05
C PRO A 120 17.17 -5.07 16.34
N ALA A 121 16.53 -3.90 16.21
CA ALA A 121 16.13 -3.09 17.36
C ALA A 121 15.10 -3.81 18.24
N GLY A 122 14.11 -4.47 17.64
CA GLY A 122 13.08 -5.21 18.35
C GLY A 122 13.60 -6.46 19.04
N ILE A 123 14.42 -7.26 18.35
CA ILE A 123 15.05 -8.45 18.94
C ILE A 123 15.94 -8.06 20.11
N TYR A 124 16.86 -7.10 19.92
CA TYR A 124 17.78 -6.69 20.98
C TYR A 124 17.03 -6.08 22.17
N SER A 125 15.98 -5.29 21.93
CA SER A 125 15.11 -4.74 22.97
C SER A 125 14.38 -5.84 23.77
N ALA A 126 13.94 -6.93 23.11
CA ALA A 126 13.32 -8.08 23.78
C ALA A 126 14.33 -8.88 24.63
N VAL A 127 15.50 -9.19 24.08
CA VAL A 127 16.57 -9.95 24.77
C VAL A 127 17.12 -9.15 25.96
N LYS A 128 17.28 -7.84 25.81
CA LYS A 128 17.73 -6.93 26.89
C LYS A 128 16.54 -6.22 27.54
N HIS A 129 15.49 -6.97 27.79
CA HIS A 129 14.26 -6.49 28.43
C HIS A 129 14.54 -5.70 29.72
N ASN A 130 13.83 -4.59 29.91
CA ASN A 130 13.99 -3.63 31.02
C ASN A 130 15.39 -2.99 31.17
N SER A 131 16.24 -3.09 30.13
CA SER A 131 17.50 -2.34 30.08
C SER A 131 17.28 -0.88 29.63
N TRP A 132 18.30 -0.03 29.79
CA TRP A 132 18.28 1.34 29.25
C TRP A 132 18.00 1.36 27.74
N PHE A 133 18.59 0.42 26.98
CA PHE A 133 18.34 0.30 25.54
C PHE A 133 16.86 0.01 25.24
N ASP A 134 16.24 -0.91 26.00
CA ASP A 134 14.82 -1.21 25.85
C ASP A 134 13.95 0.00 26.13
N TYR A 135 14.23 0.78 27.18
CA TYR A 135 13.49 2.02 27.46
C TYR A 135 13.68 3.07 26.37
N MET A 136 14.91 3.23 25.84
CA MET A 136 15.19 4.13 24.73
C MET A 136 14.41 3.74 23.47
N VAL A 137 14.45 2.45 23.07
CA VAL A 137 13.72 1.95 21.88
C VAL A 137 12.22 2.15 22.07
N ARG A 138 11.67 1.88 23.26
CA ARG A 138 10.24 2.11 23.54
C ARG A 138 9.87 3.58 23.45
N GLY A 139 10.68 4.47 23.96
CA GLY A 139 10.49 5.92 23.88
C GLY A 139 10.51 6.41 22.43
N LEU A 140 11.53 6.00 21.65
CA LEU A 140 11.67 6.37 20.25
C LEU A 140 10.51 5.82 19.38
N THR A 141 10.11 4.57 19.62
CA THR A 141 8.99 3.98 18.87
C THR A 141 7.66 4.61 19.24
N PHE A 142 7.47 5.01 20.50
CA PHE A 142 6.28 5.75 20.91
C PHE A 142 6.23 7.13 20.23
N ALA A 143 7.34 7.88 20.25
CA ALA A 143 7.45 9.15 19.56
C ALA A 143 7.20 9.00 18.03
N GLY A 144 7.84 7.99 17.41
CA GLY A 144 7.71 7.74 15.98
C GLY A 144 6.29 7.42 15.51
N VAL A 145 5.50 6.71 16.33
CA VAL A 145 4.08 6.41 15.99
C VAL A 145 3.17 7.64 16.22
N SER A 146 3.56 8.54 17.11
CA SER A 146 2.76 9.73 17.42
C SER A 146 2.87 10.84 16.38
N VAL A 147 3.87 10.77 15.52
CA VAL A 147 4.14 11.79 14.48
C VAL A 147 3.38 11.44 13.20
N PRO A 148 2.58 12.38 12.63
CA PRO A 148 1.94 12.15 11.33
C PRO A 148 2.97 12.01 10.20
N ASN A 149 2.72 11.09 9.25
CA ASN A 149 3.64 10.82 8.12
C ASN A 149 4.01 12.09 7.33
N PHE A 150 3.01 12.94 7.03
CA PHE A 150 3.25 14.16 6.26
C PHE A 150 4.16 15.14 7.01
N TRP A 151 3.99 15.24 8.33
CA TRP A 151 4.82 16.12 9.16
C TRP A 151 6.27 15.61 9.20
N MET A 152 6.46 14.29 9.35
CA MET A 152 7.78 13.66 9.26
C MET A 152 8.43 13.97 7.90
N GLY A 153 7.68 13.84 6.81
CA GLY A 153 8.15 14.14 5.46
C GLY A 153 8.59 15.60 5.32
N LEU A 154 7.77 16.55 5.80
CA LEU A 154 8.11 17.97 5.78
C LEU A 154 9.35 18.29 6.60
N MET A 155 9.52 17.66 7.78
CA MET A 155 10.72 17.84 8.61
C MET A 155 11.98 17.31 7.94
N LEU A 156 11.91 16.12 7.34
CA LEU A 156 13.03 15.54 6.60
C LEU A 156 13.38 16.40 5.36
N LEU A 157 12.39 16.88 4.64
CA LEU A 157 12.57 17.78 3.50
C LEU A 157 13.21 19.11 3.92
N TRP A 158 12.75 19.70 5.03
CA TRP A 158 13.31 20.92 5.57
C TRP A 158 14.77 20.75 6.01
N ILE A 159 15.07 19.65 6.75
CA ILE A 159 16.42 19.40 7.27
C ILE A 159 17.38 19.05 6.12
N PHE A 160 17.07 17.99 5.36
CA PHE A 160 18.01 17.43 4.39
C PHE A 160 17.94 18.12 3.03
N GLY A 161 16.78 18.63 2.63
CA GLY A 161 16.61 19.34 1.38
C GLY A 161 17.01 20.82 1.49
N LEU A 162 16.33 21.56 2.38
CA LEU A 162 16.51 23.02 2.47
C LEU A 162 17.73 23.44 3.29
N LYS A 163 17.87 22.92 4.55
CA LYS A 163 18.89 23.41 5.47
C LYS A 163 20.28 22.85 5.15
N LEU A 164 20.38 21.57 4.83
CA LEU A 164 21.67 20.91 4.53
C LEU A 164 21.99 20.86 3.04
N GLY A 165 20.99 21.00 2.16
CA GLY A 165 21.18 20.95 0.71
C GLY A 165 21.71 19.61 0.18
N LEU A 166 21.48 18.50 0.94
CA LEU A 166 22.05 17.18 0.61
C LEU A 166 21.18 16.37 -0.37
N LEU A 167 19.88 16.62 -0.38
CA LEU A 167 18.90 15.85 -1.16
C LEU A 167 17.94 16.80 -1.91
N PRO A 168 17.41 16.39 -3.07
CA PRO A 168 16.52 17.23 -3.85
C PRO A 168 15.20 17.48 -3.12
N ILE A 169 14.68 18.70 -3.24
CA ILE A 169 13.40 19.14 -2.64
C ILE A 169 12.23 18.74 -3.52
N VAL A 170 12.41 18.80 -4.84
CA VAL A 170 11.38 18.53 -5.84
C VAL A 170 11.62 17.16 -6.46
N GLY A 171 10.58 16.30 -6.44
CA GLY A 171 10.56 15.01 -7.09
C GLY A 171 10.26 15.14 -8.61
N GLY A 172 9.23 14.46 -9.06
CA GLY A 172 8.81 14.45 -10.49
C GLY A 172 9.58 13.45 -11.36
N ARG A 173 10.68 12.89 -10.85
CA ARG A 173 11.44 11.80 -11.50
C ARG A 173 11.75 10.72 -10.47
N VAL A 174 11.73 9.47 -10.93
CA VAL A 174 12.19 8.33 -10.11
C VAL A 174 13.70 8.22 -10.25
N SER A 175 14.42 8.59 -9.19
CA SER A 175 15.88 8.44 -9.09
C SER A 175 16.27 8.01 -7.66
N PRO A 176 17.48 7.46 -7.45
CA PRO A 176 17.93 7.13 -6.10
C PRO A 176 17.87 8.31 -5.13
N GLU A 177 18.26 9.50 -5.57
CA GLU A 177 18.30 10.71 -4.75
C GLU A 177 16.89 11.17 -4.34
N THR A 178 15.93 11.13 -5.27
CA THR A 178 14.53 11.53 -5.00
C THR A 178 13.77 10.48 -4.19
N LEU A 179 14.23 9.22 -4.17
CA LEU A 179 13.63 8.11 -3.42
C LEU A 179 13.93 8.19 -1.91
N VAL A 180 15.10 8.71 -1.52
CA VAL A 180 15.59 8.61 -0.12
C VAL A 180 14.61 9.22 0.87
N LEU A 181 14.21 10.48 0.69
CA LEU A 181 13.36 11.17 1.65
C LEU A 181 11.94 10.57 1.77
N PRO A 182 11.23 10.27 0.67
CA PRO A 182 9.95 9.58 0.74
C PRO A 182 10.04 8.20 1.42
N ALA A 183 11.09 7.42 1.07
CA ALA A 183 11.29 6.09 1.64
C ALA A 183 11.61 6.14 3.14
N LEU A 184 12.44 7.09 3.59
CA LEU A 184 12.70 7.33 5.01
C LEU A 184 11.45 7.78 5.74
N THR A 185 10.66 8.68 5.16
CA THR A 185 9.41 9.17 5.76
C THR A 185 8.46 8.02 6.11
N LEU A 186 8.16 7.17 5.15
CA LEU A 186 7.31 6.00 5.38
C LEU A 186 8.00 4.98 6.27
N GLY A 187 9.26 4.71 5.98
CA GLY A 187 10.06 3.69 6.66
C GLY A 187 10.26 3.95 8.14
N ILE A 188 10.51 5.18 8.59
CA ILE A 188 10.69 5.54 10.01
C ILE A 188 9.41 5.27 10.81
N VAL A 189 8.27 5.76 10.33
CA VAL A 189 6.99 5.57 11.04
C VAL A 189 6.61 4.10 11.10
N MET A 190 6.84 3.36 10.00
CA MET A 190 6.62 1.93 9.98
C MET A 190 7.60 1.17 10.86
N ALA A 191 8.87 1.55 10.86
CA ALA A 191 9.89 0.93 11.73
C ALA A 191 9.53 1.09 13.20
N ALA A 192 9.04 2.26 13.61
CA ALA A 192 8.56 2.48 14.97
C ALA A 192 7.44 1.50 15.38
N LYS A 193 6.47 1.29 14.49
CA LYS A 193 5.35 0.37 14.68
C LYS A 193 5.80 -1.09 14.71
N TYR A 194 6.64 -1.47 13.74
CA TYR A 194 7.08 -2.84 13.55
C TYR A 194 8.09 -3.27 14.61
N THR A 195 8.98 -2.37 15.09
CA THR A 195 9.90 -2.63 16.21
C THR A 195 9.16 -3.04 17.47
N ARG A 196 8.06 -2.34 17.79
CA ARG A 196 7.22 -2.72 18.95
C ARG A 196 6.64 -4.12 18.79
N GLN A 197 6.22 -4.46 17.60
CA GLN A 197 5.64 -5.77 17.31
C GLN A 197 6.68 -6.88 17.38
N VAL A 198 7.85 -6.67 16.74
CA VAL A 198 8.99 -7.60 16.83
C VAL A 198 9.38 -7.84 18.30
N ARG A 199 9.53 -6.74 19.07
CA ARG A 199 9.83 -6.84 20.49
C ARG A 199 8.77 -7.64 21.27
N ALA A 200 7.50 -7.35 21.06
CA ALA A 200 6.41 -8.03 21.77
C ALA A 200 6.39 -9.53 21.47
N THR A 201 6.45 -9.89 20.19
CA THR A 201 6.42 -11.28 19.74
C THR A 201 7.65 -12.06 20.22
N VAL A 202 8.86 -11.50 20.09
CA VAL A 202 10.08 -12.16 20.56
C VAL A 202 10.08 -12.32 22.09
N LEU A 203 9.60 -11.32 22.83
CA LEU A 203 9.50 -11.39 24.28
C LEU A 203 8.48 -12.45 24.73
N GLU A 204 7.35 -12.56 24.04
CA GLU A 204 6.34 -13.59 24.30
C GLU A 204 6.91 -14.99 24.07
N GLU A 205 7.62 -15.21 22.96
CA GLU A 205 8.26 -16.49 22.66
C GLU A 205 9.37 -16.85 23.65
N LEU A 206 10.16 -15.87 24.12
CA LEU A 206 11.21 -16.10 25.13
C LEU A 206 10.68 -16.59 26.49
N ASN A 207 9.38 -16.35 26.77
CA ASN A 207 8.73 -16.77 28.00
C ASN A 207 7.94 -18.10 27.89
N GLN A 208 7.99 -18.78 26.72
CA GLN A 208 7.30 -20.06 26.51
C GLN A 208 8.00 -21.23 27.23
N ASP A 209 7.24 -22.26 27.60
CA ASP A 209 7.72 -23.45 28.33
C ASP A 209 8.81 -24.19 27.57
N TYR A 210 8.78 -24.23 26.24
CA TYR A 210 9.83 -24.89 25.45
C TYR A 210 11.20 -24.21 25.61
N VAL A 211 11.22 -22.89 25.81
CA VAL A 211 12.44 -22.12 26.07
C VAL A 211 12.99 -22.44 27.47
N VAL A 212 12.11 -22.53 28.46
CA VAL A 212 12.50 -22.97 29.83
C VAL A 212 13.10 -24.39 29.78
N GLY A 213 12.46 -25.31 29.04
CA GLY A 213 12.96 -26.65 28.84
C GLY A 213 14.30 -26.69 28.08
N ALA A 214 14.52 -25.82 27.12
CA ALA A 214 15.80 -25.71 26.40
C ALA A 214 16.93 -25.21 27.31
N ARG A 215 16.67 -24.23 28.17
CA ARG A 215 17.60 -23.74 29.19
C ARG A 215 17.95 -24.84 30.19
N ALA A 216 16.96 -25.62 30.66
CA ALA A 216 17.16 -26.72 31.57
C ALA A 216 18.06 -27.84 30.97
N ARG A 217 18.04 -28.01 29.65
CA ARG A 217 18.94 -28.91 28.91
C ARG A 217 20.35 -28.34 28.68
N GLY A 218 20.64 -27.13 29.17
CA GLY A 218 21.98 -26.51 29.06
C GLY A 218 22.26 -25.88 27.69
N MET A 219 21.24 -25.59 26.87
CA MET A 219 21.42 -24.95 25.59
C MET A 219 21.81 -23.47 25.78
N SER A 220 22.72 -22.96 24.93
CA SER A 220 23.14 -21.56 25.01
C SER A 220 22.02 -20.61 24.62
N GLU A 221 21.95 -19.43 25.25
CA GLU A 221 20.94 -18.41 24.95
C GLU A 221 20.94 -18.00 23.45
N SER A 222 22.12 -17.94 22.84
CA SER A 222 22.22 -17.66 21.39
C SER A 222 21.56 -18.74 20.53
N HIS A 223 21.77 -20.03 20.89
CA HIS A 223 21.14 -21.14 20.19
C HIS A 223 19.62 -21.10 20.35
N ILE A 224 19.16 -20.89 21.59
CA ILE A 224 17.72 -20.76 21.89
C ILE A 224 17.11 -19.63 21.08
N LEU A 225 17.72 -18.43 21.05
CA LEU A 225 17.21 -17.28 20.31
C LEU A 225 17.10 -17.57 18.81
N TRP A 226 18.21 -18.00 18.18
CA TRP A 226 18.27 -18.10 16.71
C TRP A 226 17.60 -19.35 16.15
N LYS A 227 17.55 -20.45 16.89
CA LYS A 227 17.06 -21.75 16.40
C LYS A 227 15.69 -22.13 16.91
N GLU A 228 15.29 -21.61 18.08
CA GLU A 228 14.01 -21.95 18.70
C GLU A 228 13.02 -20.76 18.68
N VAL A 229 13.43 -19.60 19.17
CA VAL A 229 12.56 -18.44 19.36
C VAL A 229 12.24 -17.73 18.05
N LEU A 230 13.26 -17.32 17.30
CA LEU A 230 13.05 -16.52 16.09
C LEU A 230 12.25 -17.25 15.00
N PRO A 231 12.45 -18.54 14.72
CA PRO A 231 11.62 -19.24 13.74
C PRO A 231 10.13 -19.22 14.09
N ASN A 232 9.79 -19.35 15.38
CA ASN A 232 8.41 -19.28 15.87
C ASN A 232 7.88 -17.85 15.83
N ALA A 233 8.67 -16.86 16.24
CA ALA A 233 8.32 -15.44 16.20
C ALA A 233 8.12 -14.91 14.78
N MET A 234 8.78 -15.49 13.76
CA MET A 234 8.66 -15.03 12.36
C MET A 234 7.26 -15.21 11.79
N LEU A 235 6.49 -16.21 12.20
CA LEU A 235 5.16 -16.46 11.65
C LEU A 235 4.21 -15.27 11.79
N PRO A 236 3.93 -14.74 13.00
CA PRO A 236 3.08 -13.56 13.15
C PRO A 236 3.70 -12.30 12.52
N LEU A 237 5.04 -12.20 12.48
CA LEU A 237 5.72 -11.04 11.90
C LEU A 237 5.57 -10.96 10.38
N ILE A 238 5.62 -12.09 9.67
CA ILE A 238 5.40 -12.12 8.21
C ILE A 238 3.98 -11.69 7.86
N THR A 239 2.99 -12.05 8.68
CA THR A 239 1.61 -11.57 8.51
C THR A 239 1.50 -10.07 8.59
N LEU A 240 2.06 -9.53 9.67
CA LEU A 240 2.05 -8.09 9.89
C LEU A 240 2.82 -7.35 8.80
N LEU A 241 3.88 -7.97 8.25
CA LEU A 241 4.60 -7.44 7.10
C LEU A 241 3.69 -7.33 5.87
N GLY A 242 2.95 -8.38 5.55
CA GLY A 242 2.03 -8.37 4.41
C GLY A 242 0.93 -7.33 4.55
N LEU A 243 0.29 -7.25 5.73
CA LEU A 243 -0.70 -6.22 6.03
C LEU A 243 -0.09 -4.80 5.95
N SER A 244 1.13 -4.62 6.44
CA SER A 244 1.83 -3.34 6.39
C SER A 244 2.17 -2.92 4.97
N PHE A 245 2.61 -3.86 4.13
CA PHE A 245 2.90 -3.61 2.72
C PHE A 245 1.63 -3.25 1.94
N GLY A 246 0.52 -3.94 2.19
CA GLY A 246 -0.78 -3.60 1.61
C GLY A 246 -1.24 -2.19 1.99
N ASN A 247 -1.07 -1.81 3.26
CA ASN A 247 -1.39 -0.47 3.74
C ASN A 247 -0.48 0.62 3.10
N LEU A 248 0.78 0.30 2.77
CA LEU A 248 1.67 1.22 2.07
C LEU A 248 1.15 1.59 0.70
N LEU A 249 0.65 0.63 -0.06
CA LEU A 249 0.13 0.88 -1.40
C LEU A 249 -1.08 1.83 -1.41
N GLY A 250 -1.93 1.76 -0.35
CA GLY A 250 -3.06 2.67 -0.19
C GLY A 250 -2.72 3.97 0.56
N GLY A 251 -1.72 3.93 1.44
CA GLY A 251 -1.42 5.03 2.38
C GLY A 251 -0.23 5.91 1.99
N ALA A 252 0.49 5.59 0.93
CA ALA A 252 1.63 6.39 0.47
C ALA A 252 1.23 7.71 -0.21
N ALA A 253 -0.05 7.89 -0.58
CA ALA A 253 -0.52 9.03 -1.37
C ALA A 253 -0.10 10.39 -0.77
N VAL A 254 -0.25 10.57 0.54
CA VAL A 254 0.13 11.83 1.19
C VAL A 254 1.64 12.10 1.08
N VAL A 255 2.46 11.07 1.23
CA VAL A 255 3.92 11.19 1.09
C VAL A 255 4.29 11.41 -0.37
N GLU A 256 3.65 10.70 -1.31
CA GLU A 256 3.85 10.93 -2.74
C GLU A 256 3.53 12.38 -3.14
N ILE A 257 2.48 12.99 -2.57
CA ILE A 257 2.13 14.39 -2.80
C ILE A 257 3.20 15.32 -2.21
N VAL A 258 3.59 15.13 -0.95
CA VAL A 258 4.57 16.00 -0.26
C VAL A 258 5.89 16.06 -1.04
N PHE A 259 6.32 14.94 -1.61
CA PHE A 259 7.57 14.84 -2.35
C PHE A 259 7.41 14.93 -3.88
N SER A 260 6.18 15.17 -4.39
CA SER A 260 5.86 15.11 -5.82
C SER A 260 6.38 13.83 -6.47
N TRP A 261 6.24 12.70 -5.78
CA TRP A 261 6.66 11.39 -6.24
C TRP A 261 5.63 10.84 -7.23
N PRO A 262 6.02 10.44 -8.46
CA PRO A 262 5.08 10.14 -9.55
C PRO A 262 4.45 8.74 -9.42
N GLY A 263 3.83 8.45 -8.27
CA GLY A 263 3.17 7.19 -7.96
C GLY A 263 1.65 7.23 -8.16
N LEU A 264 1.02 6.05 -7.93
CA LEU A 264 -0.44 5.88 -8.07
C LEU A 264 -1.23 6.73 -7.07
N GLY A 265 -0.71 6.94 -5.86
CA GLY A 265 -1.39 7.78 -4.86
C GLY A 265 -1.37 9.26 -5.23
N TYR A 266 -0.24 9.75 -5.74
CA TYR A 266 -0.15 11.10 -6.31
C TYR A 266 -1.12 11.26 -7.49
N LEU A 267 -1.10 10.29 -8.41
CA LEU A 267 -1.99 10.27 -9.58
C LEU A 267 -3.46 10.25 -9.16
N ALA A 268 -3.83 9.48 -8.14
CA ALA A 268 -5.19 9.40 -7.63
C ALA A 268 -5.71 10.76 -7.14
N VAL A 269 -4.89 11.48 -6.36
CA VAL A 269 -5.31 12.78 -5.83
C VAL A 269 -5.41 13.81 -6.95
N GLN A 270 -4.47 13.82 -7.90
CA GLN A 270 -4.57 14.69 -9.07
C GLN A 270 -5.84 14.39 -9.87
N SER A 271 -6.14 13.12 -10.12
CA SER A 271 -7.35 12.70 -10.84
C SER A 271 -8.64 13.16 -10.15
N ILE A 272 -8.66 13.14 -8.81
CA ILE A 272 -9.81 13.64 -8.04
C ILE A 272 -9.95 15.17 -8.17
N ILE A 273 -8.83 15.90 -8.06
CA ILE A 273 -8.81 17.37 -8.20
C ILE A 273 -9.30 17.80 -9.59
N TYR A 274 -8.83 17.13 -10.63
CA TYR A 274 -9.22 17.37 -12.02
C TYR A 274 -10.51 16.68 -12.42
N ARG A 275 -11.14 15.92 -11.50
CA ARG A 275 -12.38 15.17 -11.73
C ARG A 275 -12.31 14.19 -12.90
N ASP A 276 -11.14 13.61 -13.13
CA ASP A 276 -10.97 12.55 -14.13
C ASP A 276 -11.50 11.23 -13.60
N PHE A 277 -12.78 11.02 -13.77
CA PHE A 277 -13.51 9.91 -13.17
C PHE A 277 -13.06 8.54 -13.68
N GLN A 278 -12.68 8.44 -14.96
CA GLN A 278 -12.20 7.17 -15.53
C GLN A 278 -10.86 6.79 -14.93
N LEU A 279 -9.97 7.75 -14.75
CA LEU A 279 -8.68 7.54 -14.14
C LEU A 279 -8.83 7.18 -12.64
N VAL A 280 -9.73 7.86 -11.91
CA VAL A 280 -10.04 7.52 -10.50
C VAL A 280 -10.54 6.08 -10.37
N GLN A 281 -11.48 5.66 -11.22
CA GLN A 281 -12.01 4.29 -11.21
C GLN A 281 -10.91 3.25 -11.48
N GLY A 282 -10.08 3.50 -12.49
CA GLY A 282 -8.94 2.65 -12.83
C GLY A 282 -7.95 2.51 -11.67
N ILE A 283 -7.54 3.63 -11.06
CA ILE A 283 -6.59 3.64 -9.94
C ILE A 283 -7.13 2.87 -8.73
N VAL A 284 -8.38 3.11 -8.34
CA VAL A 284 -8.98 2.43 -7.18
C VAL A 284 -9.04 0.93 -7.39
N LEU A 285 -9.44 0.47 -8.58
CA LEU A 285 -9.44 -0.97 -8.90
C LEU A 285 -8.03 -1.58 -8.91
N TRP A 286 -7.04 -0.87 -9.46
CA TRP A 286 -5.66 -1.34 -9.47
C TRP A 286 -5.07 -1.44 -8.07
N ILE A 287 -5.28 -0.44 -7.22
CA ILE A 287 -4.85 -0.48 -5.80
C ILE A 287 -5.53 -1.64 -5.08
N ALA A 288 -6.83 -1.84 -5.29
CA ALA A 288 -7.57 -2.96 -4.70
C ALA A 288 -7.04 -4.31 -5.20
N LEU A 289 -6.79 -4.45 -6.50
CA LEU A 289 -6.22 -5.67 -7.08
C LEU A 289 -4.83 -5.96 -6.49
N MET A 290 -3.95 -4.97 -6.43
CA MET A 290 -2.61 -5.13 -5.84
C MET A 290 -2.70 -5.55 -4.37
N TYR A 291 -3.57 -4.91 -3.59
CA TYR A 291 -3.80 -5.27 -2.19
C TYR A 291 -4.23 -6.74 -2.05
N MET A 292 -5.17 -7.18 -2.90
CA MET A 292 -5.64 -8.58 -2.89
C MET A 292 -4.55 -9.58 -3.32
N VAL A 293 -3.74 -9.22 -4.33
CA VAL A 293 -2.61 -10.05 -4.77
C VAL A 293 -1.58 -10.20 -3.64
N ILE A 294 -1.26 -9.11 -2.95
CA ILE A 294 -0.32 -9.16 -1.81
C ILE A 294 -0.87 -10.03 -0.68
N ASN A 295 -2.15 -9.86 -0.32
CA ASN A 295 -2.77 -10.71 0.69
C ASN A 295 -2.75 -12.18 0.28
N LEU A 296 -2.99 -12.49 -0.99
CA LEU A 296 -2.89 -13.86 -1.51
C LEU A 296 -1.46 -14.41 -1.39
N ILE A 297 -0.44 -13.61 -1.72
CA ILE A 297 0.98 -13.99 -1.57
C ILE A 297 1.30 -14.27 -0.09
N VAL A 298 0.82 -13.44 0.81
CA VAL A 298 0.98 -13.63 2.27
C VAL A 298 0.30 -14.91 2.73
N ASP A 299 -0.94 -15.16 2.31
CA ASP A 299 -1.68 -16.38 2.64
C ASP A 299 -0.97 -17.65 2.13
N ILE A 300 -0.38 -17.58 0.93
CA ILE A 300 0.42 -18.68 0.37
C ILE A 300 1.71 -18.88 1.19
N SER A 301 2.36 -17.79 1.58
CA SER A 301 3.59 -17.84 2.40
C SER A 301 3.34 -18.50 3.76
N TYR A 302 2.19 -18.27 4.38
CA TYR A 302 1.77 -18.96 5.60
C TYR A 302 1.76 -20.49 5.47
N ASN A 303 1.18 -20.98 4.39
CA ASN A 303 1.08 -22.43 4.17
C ASN A 303 2.45 -23.11 3.99
N HIS A 304 3.50 -22.33 3.61
CA HIS A 304 4.86 -22.84 3.49
C HIS A 304 5.62 -22.75 4.81
N LEU A 305 5.36 -21.74 5.62
CA LEU A 305 6.10 -21.42 6.85
C LEU A 305 5.54 -22.14 8.07
N ASP A 306 4.23 -22.45 8.11
CA ASP A 306 3.61 -23.17 9.22
C ASP A 306 3.23 -24.61 8.83
N PRO A 307 4.07 -25.63 9.19
CA PRO A 307 3.76 -27.04 8.94
C PRO A 307 2.53 -27.53 9.69
N ARG A 308 2.10 -26.84 10.77
CA ARG A 308 0.94 -27.24 11.60
C ARG A 308 -0.37 -27.03 10.86
N LEU A 309 -0.48 -25.94 10.09
CA LEU A 309 -1.63 -25.66 9.24
C LEU A 309 -1.79 -26.67 8.10
N ARG A 310 -0.70 -27.32 7.70
CA ARG A 310 -0.70 -28.34 6.64
C ARG A 310 -1.39 -29.64 7.09
N LYS A 311 -1.45 -29.91 8.41
CA LYS A 311 -2.10 -31.10 8.99
C LYS A 311 -3.58 -30.87 9.31
N ALA A 312 -4.02 -29.64 9.56
CA ALA A 312 -5.42 -29.33 9.88
C ALA A 312 -6.34 -29.27 8.63
N GLY A 313 -5.78 -29.32 7.44
CA GLY A 313 -6.52 -29.30 6.15
C GLY A 313 -6.65 -30.67 5.48
N LYS A 314 -6.28 -31.76 6.17
CA LYS A 314 -6.60 -33.14 5.79
C LYS A 314 -7.69 -33.68 6.71
#